data_52baaa691a1187087d9c58ba34d3417f
#
_entry.id   52baaa691a1187087d9c58ba34d3417f
#
_cell.length_a   1.000
_cell.length_b   1.000
_cell.length_c   1.000
_cell.angle_alpha   90.00
_cell.angle_beta   90.00
_cell.angle_gamma   90.00
#
_symmetry.space_group_name_H-M   'P 1'
#
loop_
_entity.id
_entity.type
_entity.pdbx_description
1 polymer ?
#
loop_
_entity_poly.entity_id
_entity_poly.type
_entity_poly.pdbx_seq_one_letter_code
_entity_poly.pdbx_strand_id
1 'polypeptide(L)'
;MKNKKIRISLCNKIILIIVVALFVCTCLWTSVMFFNISNNAREVALTDEKNNMYNVSAQLKDVEETCYLVRQLVLQKNRIFEYIQKVQNNQDYKGVKKLDFYKNEIGSIDAMVDINPYIYNVKVYANANVTEKAPSFYKLNRLQQQEWSNSYENNKWVFDFKENKYGVIGKTRLAAIIKNVTDETGRLVAVVEVSTELKNLFLDFDKNDNNEFTCFISNKGEVYASDKNKKTVDENINEVKQICKSDKNNTITRKFNGETSIVSTVYSNSLGGTYVRVVGTKKTGFNNTPKYMK
;
A
#
# COMPACT_ATOMS: atom_id res chain seq x y z
N MET A 1 -21.41 -75.98 9.51
CA MET A 1 -20.98 -74.87 10.44
C MET A 1 -22.20 -74.35 11.20
N LYS A 2 -22.30 -74.60 12.54
CA LYS A 2 -23.46 -74.18 13.35
C LYS A 2 -23.27 -72.65 13.70
N ASN A 3 -24.18 -71.77 13.21
CA ASN A 3 -24.29 -70.40 13.60
C ASN A 3 -24.68 -70.32 15.11
N LYS A 4 -23.71 -70.09 15.97
CA LYS A 4 -23.92 -69.73 17.39
C LYS A 4 -24.56 -68.32 17.45
N LYS A 5 -25.89 -68.26 17.54
CA LYS A 5 -26.59 -67.01 17.88
C LYS A 5 -26.17 -66.60 19.29
N ILE A 6 -25.34 -65.54 19.40
CA ILE A 6 -24.96 -64.96 20.67
C ILE A 6 -26.23 -64.31 21.26
N ARG A 7 -26.84 -64.97 22.29
CA ARG A 7 -27.92 -64.37 23.07
C ARG A 7 -27.34 -63.34 24.01
N ILE A 8 -27.36 -62.07 23.59
CA ILE A 8 -26.98 -60.99 24.45
C ILE A 8 -28.05 -60.85 25.55
N SER A 9 -27.63 -60.91 26.82
CA SER A 9 -28.50 -60.69 27.98
C SER A 9 -29.25 -59.33 27.84
N LEU A 10 -30.47 -59.26 28.38
CA LEU A 10 -31.29 -58.02 28.36
C LEU A 10 -30.53 -56.83 28.93
N CYS A 11 -29.78 -57.06 30.04
CA CYS A 11 -28.95 -56.06 30.66
C CYS A 11 -27.84 -55.49 29.73
N ASN A 12 -27.21 -56.35 28.94
CA ASN A 12 -26.18 -55.94 27.98
C ASN A 12 -26.78 -55.15 26.80
N LYS A 13 -28.04 -55.43 26.42
CA LYS A 13 -28.75 -54.67 25.39
C LYS A 13 -29.05 -53.24 25.87
N ILE A 14 -29.52 -53.13 27.13
CA ILE A 14 -29.79 -51.80 27.73
C ILE A 14 -28.52 -51.00 27.86
N ILE A 15 -27.43 -51.60 28.35
CA ILE A 15 -26.12 -50.94 28.46
C ILE A 15 -25.65 -50.48 27.07
N LEU A 16 -25.77 -51.29 26.04
CA LEU A 16 -25.39 -50.93 24.68
C LEU A 16 -26.18 -49.74 24.16
N ILE A 17 -27.50 -49.71 24.41
CA ILE A 17 -28.34 -48.57 24.00
C ILE A 17 -27.92 -47.27 24.70
N ILE A 18 -27.64 -47.36 26.00
CA ILE A 18 -27.16 -46.17 26.77
C ILE A 18 -25.83 -45.66 26.23
N VAL A 19 -24.87 -46.57 25.97
CA VAL A 19 -23.57 -46.22 25.41
C VAL A 19 -23.70 -45.58 24.04
N VAL A 20 -24.53 -46.12 23.17
CA VAL A 20 -24.80 -45.55 21.83
C VAL A 20 -25.46 -44.17 21.94
N ALA A 21 -26.45 -44.03 22.84
CA ALA A 21 -27.11 -42.73 23.06
C ALA A 21 -26.13 -41.67 23.55
N LEU A 22 -25.27 -42.00 24.54
CA LEU A 22 -24.24 -41.10 25.03
C LEU A 22 -23.25 -40.73 23.92
N PHE A 23 -22.83 -41.70 23.10
CA PHE A 23 -21.93 -41.44 21.99
C PHE A 23 -22.54 -40.49 20.96
N VAL A 24 -23.82 -40.69 20.59
CA VAL A 24 -24.55 -39.81 19.67
C VAL A 24 -24.67 -38.38 20.27
N CYS A 25 -25.03 -38.28 21.55
CA CYS A 25 -25.11 -36.99 22.24
C CYS A 25 -23.77 -36.28 22.27
N THR A 26 -22.66 -36.96 22.57
CA THR A 26 -21.32 -36.34 22.55
C THR A 26 -20.90 -35.91 21.15
N CYS A 27 -21.20 -36.68 20.11
CA CYS A 27 -20.93 -36.32 18.71
C CYS A 27 -21.72 -35.07 18.29
N LEU A 28 -23.02 -35.01 18.66
CA LEU A 28 -23.85 -33.82 18.36
C LEU A 28 -23.31 -32.60 19.10
N TRP A 29 -22.98 -32.69 20.37
CA TRP A 29 -22.45 -31.59 21.15
C TRP A 29 -21.11 -31.10 20.61
N THR A 30 -20.19 -32.01 20.30
CA THR A 30 -18.89 -31.62 19.72
C THR A 30 -19.08 -30.98 18.35
N SER A 31 -20.03 -31.41 17.52
CA SER A 31 -20.33 -30.80 16.23
C SER A 31 -20.85 -29.35 16.38
N VAL A 32 -21.77 -29.11 17.33
CA VAL A 32 -22.31 -27.81 17.61
C VAL A 32 -21.21 -26.87 18.15
N MET A 33 -20.40 -27.36 19.10
CA MET A 33 -19.25 -26.62 19.64
C MET A 33 -18.25 -26.24 18.53
N PHE A 34 -17.91 -27.19 17.66
CA PHE A 34 -16.99 -26.95 16.55
C PHE A 34 -17.54 -25.87 15.60
N PHE A 35 -18.83 -25.96 15.27
CA PHE A 35 -19.49 -24.95 14.42
C PHE A 35 -19.48 -23.56 15.05
N ASN A 36 -19.78 -23.45 16.35
CA ASN A 36 -19.75 -22.16 17.07
C ASN A 36 -18.33 -21.60 17.14
N ILE A 37 -17.32 -22.42 17.45
CA ILE A 37 -15.93 -22.00 17.50
C ILE A 37 -15.46 -21.50 16.12
N SER A 38 -15.83 -22.23 15.05
CA SER A 38 -15.48 -21.85 13.68
C SER A 38 -16.11 -20.52 13.27
N ASN A 39 -17.38 -20.30 13.60
CA ASN A 39 -18.06 -19.05 13.29
C ASN A 39 -17.47 -17.88 14.07
N ASN A 40 -17.22 -18.04 15.38
CA ASN A 40 -16.59 -17.01 16.20
C ASN A 40 -15.20 -16.66 15.70
N ALA A 41 -14.39 -17.67 15.34
CA ALA A 41 -13.06 -17.44 14.79
C ALA A 41 -13.13 -16.62 13.47
N ARG A 42 -14.14 -16.89 12.63
CA ARG A 42 -14.38 -16.13 11.42
C ARG A 42 -14.74 -14.68 11.70
N GLU A 43 -15.64 -14.43 12.64
CA GLU A 43 -16.06 -13.06 13.00
C GLU A 43 -14.91 -12.27 13.61
N VAL A 44 -14.10 -12.90 14.48
CA VAL A 44 -12.89 -12.29 15.04
C VAL A 44 -11.92 -11.92 13.92
N ALA A 45 -11.63 -12.84 13.01
CA ALA A 45 -10.72 -12.58 11.90
C ALA A 45 -11.21 -11.45 10.96
N LEU A 46 -12.52 -11.39 10.69
CA LEU A 46 -13.10 -10.28 9.92
C LEU A 46 -13.01 -8.95 10.66
N THR A 47 -13.20 -8.95 11.97
CA THR A 47 -13.10 -7.76 12.80
C THR A 47 -11.67 -7.25 12.87
N ASP A 48 -10.71 -8.16 13.08
CA ASP A 48 -9.28 -7.83 13.10
C ASP A 48 -8.83 -7.25 11.76
N GLU A 49 -9.29 -7.83 10.66
CA GLU A 49 -8.96 -7.32 9.32
C GLU A 49 -9.61 -5.96 9.05
N LYS A 50 -10.84 -5.71 9.50
CA LYS A 50 -11.46 -4.38 9.43
C LYS A 50 -10.65 -3.34 10.20
N ASN A 51 -10.20 -3.67 11.41
CA ASN A 51 -9.37 -2.78 12.22
C ASN A 51 -8.03 -2.52 11.55
N ASN A 52 -7.42 -3.55 10.96
CA ASN A 52 -6.19 -3.40 10.19
C ASN A 52 -6.38 -2.48 8.98
N MET A 53 -7.48 -2.63 8.25
CA MET A 53 -7.79 -1.75 7.11
C MET A 53 -8.09 -0.31 7.52
N TYR A 54 -8.64 -0.10 8.70
CA TYR A 54 -8.77 1.24 9.27
C TYR A 54 -7.39 1.89 9.48
N ASN A 55 -6.44 1.14 10.05
CA ASN A 55 -5.06 1.61 10.23
C ASN A 55 -4.36 1.90 8.88
N VAL A 56 -4.56 1.02 7.88
CA VAL A 56 -4.06 1.24 6.52
C VAL A 56 -4.62 2.53 5.94
N SER A 57 -5.93 2.74 6.07
CA SER A 57 -6.60 3.95 5.57
C SER A 57 -6.08 5.21 6.25
N ALA A 58 -5.87 5.17 7.57
CA ALA A 58 -5.32 6.28 8.34
C ALA A 58 -3.88 6.59 7.88
N GLN A 59 -3.02 5.57 7.76
CA GLN A 59 -1.64 5.78 7.30
C GLN A 59 -1.58 6.32 5.87
N LEU A 60 -2.37 5.77 4.95
CA LEU A 60 -2.47 6.30 3.58
C LEU A 60 -2.77 7.80 3.60
N LYS A 61 -3.76 8.19 4.39
CA LYS A 61 -4.17 9.58 4.54
C LYS A 61 -3.05 10.44 5.15
N ASP A 62 -2.40 9.98 6.21
CA ASP A 62 -1.32 10.72 6.88
C ASP A 62 -0.14 10.97 5.94
N VAL A 63 0.31 9.96 5.20
CA VAL A 63 1.40 10.09 4.22
C VAL A 63 1.01 11.04 3.10
N GLU A 64 -0.19 10.90 2.60
CA GLU A 64 -0.75 11.71 1.54
C GLU A 64 -0.86 13.19 1.93
N GLU A 65 -1.49 13.48 3.08
CA GLU A 65 -1.63 14.84 3.62
C GLU A 65 -0.26 15.46 3.88
N THR A 66 0.70 14.68 4.37
CA THR A 66 2.07 15.12 4.57
C THR A 66 2.75 15.52 3.26
N CYS A 67 2.66 14.68 2.22
CA CYS A 67 3.22 15.02 0.91
C CYS A 67 2.56 16.28 0.31
N TYR A 68 1.23 16.41 0.47
CA TYR A 68 0.52 17.62 0.05
C TYR A 68 0.96 18.85 0.81
N LEU A 69 1.11 18.77 2.15
CA LEU A 69 1.56 19.87 2.98
C LEU A 69 2.96 20.32 2.61
N VAL A 70 3.91 19.39 2.50
CA VAL A 70 5.29 19.70 2.11
C VAL A 70 5.34 20.33 0.72
N ARG A 71 4.57 19.82 -0.23
CA ARG A 71 4.44 20.45 -1.56
C ARG A 71 3.93 21.89 -1.46
N GLN A 72 2.90 22.15 -0.65
CA GLN A 72 2.37 23.50 -0.46
C GLN A 72 3.40 24.43 0.17
N LEU A 73 4.14 23.96 1.17
CA LEU A 73 5.21 24.73 1.79
C LEU A 73 6.32 25.11 0.78
N VAL A 74 6.66 24.20 -0.13
CA VAL A 74 7.62 24.49 -1.21
C VAL A 74 7.05 25.51 -2.20
N LEU A 75 5.78 25.36 -2.59
CA LEU A 75 5.11 26.27 -3.51
C LEU A 75 4.97 27.69 -2.95
N GLN A 76 4.88 27.85 -1.63
CA GLN A 76 4.83 29.13 -0.94
C GLN A 76 6.19 29.84 -0.86
N LYS A 77 7.30 29.17 -1.23
CA LYS A 77 8.64 29.76 -1.28
C LYS A 77 8.84 30.62 -2.53
N ASN A 78 8.18 31.76 -2.58
CA ASN A 78 8.20 32.66 -3.73
C ASN A 78 9.63 33.00 -4.20
N ARG A 79 10.59 33.16 -3.27
CA ARG A 79 11.99 33.45 -3.60
C ARG A 79 12.68 32.45 -4.50
N ILE A 80 12.28 31.14 -4.40
CA ILE A 80 12.82 30.09 -5.27
C ILE A 80 12.35 30.31 -6.70
N PHE A 81 11.07 30.55 -6.89
CA PHE A 81 10.50 30.76 -8.22
C PHE A 81 10.87 32.07 -8.84
N GLU A 82 10.95 33.17 -8.04
CA GLU A 82 11.49 34.45 -8.47
C GLU A 82 12.96 34.32 -8.92
N TYR A 83 13.78 33.55 -8.19
CA TYR A 83 15.16 33.31 -8.60
C TYR A 83 15.22 32.61 -9.96
N ILE A 84 14.40 31.54 -10.15
CA ILE A 84 14.35 30.82 -11.42
C ILE A 84 13.94 31.75 -12.56
N GLN A 85 12.91 32.58 -12.36
CA GLN A 85 12.45 33.56 -13.36
C GLN A 85 13.53 34.61 -13.68
N LYS A 86 14.27 35.10 -12.69
CA LYS A 86 15.40 36.00 -12.91
C LYS A 86 16.49 35.38 -13.75
N VAL A 87 16.83 34.11 -13.47
CA VAL A 87 17.81 33.37 -14.28
C VAL A 87 17.30 33.15 -15.70
N GLN A 88 16.01 32.82 -15.89
CA GLN A 88 15.37 32.71 -17.21
C GLN A 88 15.51 34.05 -18.02
N ASN A 89 15.46 35.17 -17.33
CA ASN A 89 15.55 36.50 -17.92
C ASN A 89 17.00 37.06 -17.93
N ASN A 90 18.01 36.21 -17.77
CA ASN A 90 19.43 36.57 -17.71
C ASN A 90 19.80 37.57 -16.57
N GLN A 91 19.05 37.53 -15.48
CA GLN A 91 19.20 38.38 -14.29
C GLN A 91 19.61 37.55 -13.06
N ASP A 92 20.65 36.72 -13.16
CA ASP A 92 21.09 35.88 -12.04
C ASP A 92 21.69 36.65 -10.87
N TYR A 93 21.50 36.11 -9.68
CA TYR A 93 22.17 36.61 -8.48
C TYR A 93 23.68 36.35 -8.53
N LYS A 94 24.48 37.33 -8.06
CA LYS A 94 25.92 37.18 -7.98
C LYS A 94 26.41 37.24 -6.53
N GLY A 95 27.54 36.62 -6.26
CA GLY A 95 28.24 36.66 -4.98
C GLY A 95 27.39 36.22 -3.78
N VAL A 96 27.38 37.07 -2.74
CA VAL A 96 26.73 36.78 -1.45
C VAL A 96 25.24 36.50 -1.59
N LYS A 97 24.51 37.18 -2.47
CA LYS A 97 23.06 36.92 -2.69
C LYS A 97 22.78 35.53 -3.23
N LYS A 98 23.65 35.03 -4.11
CA LYS A 98 23.54 33.65 -4.63
C LYS A 98 23.83 32.63 -3.54
N LEU A 99 24.88 32.84 -2.76
CA LEU A 99 25.23 31.99 -1.64
C LEU A 99 24.11 31.94 -0.59
N ASP A 100 23.55 33.09 -0.24
CA ASP A 100 22.43 33.21 0.71
C ASP A 100 21.20 32.45 0.22
N PHE A 101 20.85 32.58 -1.06
CA PHE A 101 19.74 31.82 -1.69
C PHE A 101 19.93 30.30 -1.53
N TYR A 102 21.10 29.77 -1.90
CA TYR A 102 21.36 28.33 -1.82
C TYR A 102 21.42 27.81 -0.37
N LYS A 103 21.95 28.64 0.55
CA LYS A 103 22.02 28.25 1.95
C LYS A 103 20.65 28.27 2.63
N ASN A 104 19.89 29.34 2.44
CA ASN A 104 18.66 29.55 3.20
C ASN A 104 17.43 29.00 2.48
N GLU A 105 17.23 29.27 1.19
CA GLU A 105 16.02 28.83 0.50
C GLU A 105 16.09 27.34 0.11
N ILE A 106 17.17 26.91 -0.53
CA ILE A 106 17.31 25.49 -0.90
C ILE A 106 17.60 24.63 0.32
N GLY A 107 18.45 25.11 1.26
CA GLY A 107 18.71 24.40 2.52
C GLY A 107 17.46 24.17 3.36
N SER A 108 16.46 25.05 3.27
CA SER A 108 15.19 24.85 3.96
C SER A 108 14.32 23.75 3.34
N ILE A 109 14.49 23.43 2.05
CA ILE A 109 13.86 22.24 1.42
C ILE A 109 14.50 20.99 1.98
N ASP A 110 15.84 20.94 2.05
CA ASP A 110 16.57 19.81 2.62
C ASP A 110 16.11 19.54 4.07
N ALA A 111 15.97 20.61 4.88
CA ALA A 111 15.47 20.50 6.26
C ALA A 111 14.04 19.95 6.36
N MET A 112 13.14 20.23 5.40
CA MET A 112 11.79 19.65 5.39
C MET A 112 11.82 18.14 5.21
N VAL A 113 12.78 17.63 4.44
CA VAL A 113 12.98 16.17 4.26
C VAL A 113 13.49 15.55 5.54
N ASP A 114 14.50 16.18 6.17
CA ASP A 114 15.17 15.63 7.36
C ASP A 114 14.23 15.50 8.57
N ILE A 115 13.25 16.38 8.71
CA ILE A 115 12.32 16.37 9.86
C ILE A 115 11.08 15.50 9.64
N ASN A 116 10.85 14.99 8.42
CA ASN A 116 9.62 14.29 8.11
C ASN A 116 9.88 12.84 7.66
N PRO A 117 9.50 11.84 8.48
CA PRO A 117 9.82 10.44 8.22
C PRO A 117 9.10 9.85 7.00
N TYR A 118 8.02 10.50 6.54
CA TYR A 118 7.28 10.04 5.37
C TYR A 118 7.83 10.58 4.05
N ILE A 119 8.64 11.64 4.11
CA ILE A 119 9.22 12.27 2.91
C ILE A 119 10.58 11.63 2.60
N TYR A 120 10.67 11.03 1.43
CA TYR A 120 11.94 10.49 0.94
C TYR A 120 12.81 11.61 0.35
N ASN A 121 12.21 12.47 -0.50
CA ASN A 121 12.91 13.59 -1.12
C ASN A 121 11.93 14.65 -1.62
N VAL A 122 12.45 15.88 -1.73
CA VAL A 122 11.77 17.02 -2.38
C VAL A 122 12.71 17.57 -3.44
N LYS A 123 12.27 17.62 -4.70
CA LYS A 123 13.08 18.13 -5.80
C LYS A 123 12.35 19.25 -6.53
N VAL A 124 13.10 20.29 -6.84
CA VAL A 124 12.67 21.39 -7.70
C VAL A 124 13.52 21.35 -8.97
N TYR A 125 12.90 21.06 -10.10
CA TYR A 125 13.50 21.06 -11.42
C TYR A 125 13.26 22.41 -12.08
N ALA A 126 14.26 23.27 -12.08
CA ALA A 126 14.19 24.64 -12.57
C ALA A 126 14.30 24.69 -14.10
N ASN A 127 13.35 25.35 -14.77
CA ASN A 127 13.39 25.62 -16.20
C ASN A 127 14.31 26.81 -16.51
N ALA A 128 15.55 26.77 -16.01
CA ALA A 128 16.56 27.80 -16.18
C ALA A 128 17.96 27.19 -16.04
N ASN A 129 18.99 27.90 -16.50
CA ASN A 129 20.38 27.46 -16.35
C ASN A 129 20.93 27.79 -14.95
N VAL A 130 20.30 27.21 -13.93
CA VAL A 130 20.69 27.37 -12.53
C VAL A 130 21.94 26.54 -12.17
N THR A 131 22.58 26.85 -11.05
CA THR A 131 23.55 25.94 -10.44
C THR A 131 22.80 24.87 -9.68
N GLU A 132 23.07 23.60 -9.99
CA GLU A 132 22.42 22.48 -9.28
C GLU A 132 22.93 22.35 -7.84
N LYS A 133 22.05 22.01 -6.91
CA LYS A 133 22.37 21.63 -5.53
C LYS A 133 21.58 20.38 -5.15
N ALA A 134 22.24 19.24 -5.19
CA ALA A 134 21.67 17.99 -4.71
C ALA A 134 21.45 18.08 -3.16
N PRO A 135 20.40 17.40 -2.61
CA PRO A 135 19.48 16.53 -3.33
C PRO A 135 18.23 17.22 -3.90
N SER A 136 18.05 18.54 -3.72
CA SER A 136 16.73 19.18 -3.87
C SER A 136 16.58 20.14 -5.04
N PHE A 137 17.67 20.61 -5.68
CA PHE A 137 17.58 21.63 -6.71
C PHE A 137 18.36 21.27 -7.98
N TYR A 138 17.63 21.12 -9.09
CA TYR A 138 18.15 20.63 -10.36
C TYR A 138 17.70 21.48 -11.54
N LYS A 139 18.40 21.34 -12.68
CA LYS A 139 17.92 21.84 -13.96
C LYS A 139 16.81 20.94 -14.50
N LEU A 140 15.88 21.49 -15.28
CA LEU A 140 14.75 20.76 -15.85
C LEU A 140 15.15 19.56 -16.71
N ASN A 141 16.31 19.61 -17.38
CA ASN A 141 16.79 18.49 -18.19
C ASN A 141 17.06 17.22 -17.36
N ARG A 142 17.29 17.33 -16.04
CA ARG A 142 17.40 16.18 -15.14
C ARG A 142 16.10 15.41 -14.95
N LEU A 143 14.97 16.13 -15.13
CA LEU A 143 13.65 15.48 -15.08
C LEU A 143 13.52 14.41 -16.16
N GLN A 144 14.06 14.62 -17.37
CA GLN A 144 14.02 13.66 -18.45
C GLN A 144 14.74 12.33 -18.14
N GLN A 145 15.61 12.31 -17.13
CA GLN A 145 16.28 11.10 -16.66
C GLN A 145 15.44 10.28 -15.67
N GLN A 146 14.30 10.81 -15.21
CA GLN A 146 13.40 10.10 -14.31
C GLN A 146 12.47 9.18 -15.11
N GLU A 147 12.27 7.94 -14.62
CA GLU A 147 11.43 6.93 -15.30
C GLU A 147 10.01 7.43 -15.59
N TRP A 148 9.47 8.24 -14.68
CA TRP A 148 8.11 8.77 -14.76
C TRP A 148 7.94 10.01 -15.65
N SER A 149 9.03 10.59 -16.14
CA SER A 149 9.03 11.92 -16.80
C SER A 149 8.11 12.02 -18.03
N ASN A 150 7.94 10.92 -18.76
CA ASN A 150 7.14 10.89 -19.98
C ASN A 150 5.64 10.62 -19.76
N SER A 151 5.24 10.20 -18.56
CA SER A 151 3.89 9.73 -18.26
C SER A 151 3.18 10.51 -17.16
N TYR A 152 3.88 11.44 -16.48
CA TYR A 152 3.26 12.16 -15.36
C TYR A 152 2.20 13.16 -15.83
N GLU A 153 1.20 13.32 -15.01
CA GLU A 153 0.18 14.34 -15.12
C GLU A 153 0.36 15.39 -14.01
N ASN A 154 0.16 16.67 -14.38
CA ASN A 154 0.27 17.74 -13.40
C ASN A 154 -0.69 17.54 -12.23
N ASN A 155 -0.18 17.66 -11.02
CA ASN A 155 -0.91 17.54 -9.75
C ASN A 155 -1.45 16.12 -9.47
N LYS A 156 -0.82 15.09 -10.05
CA LYS A 156 -1.17 13.70 -9.80
C LYS A 156 0.02 12.90 -9.27
N TRP A 157 -0.31 11.77 -8.69
CA TRP A 157 0.67 10.80 -8.19
C TRP A 157 1.24 9.97 -9.34
N VAL A 158 2.52 9.68 -9.22
CA VAL A 158 3.25 8.67 -9.98
C VAL A 158 3.75 7.61 -9.01
N PHE A 159 3.72 6.35 -9.42
CA PHE A 159 4.01 5.23 -8.54
C PHE A 159 5.11 4.36 -9.11
N ASP A 160 5.80 3.64 -8.22
CA ASP A 160 6.68 2.53 -8.53
C ASP A 160 7.82 2.87 -9.47
N PHE A 161 8.52 3.93 -9.15
CA PHE A 161 9.73 4.32 -9.83
C PHE A 161 10.94 4.27 -8.88
N LYS A 162 12.13 4.27 -9.46
CA LYS A 162 13.39 4.38 -8.73
C LYS A 162 14.05 5.71 -9.03
N GLU A 163 14.64 6.31 -7.99
CA GLU A 163 15.37 7.56 -8.17
C GLU A 163 16.55 7.35 -9.13
N ASN A 164 16.65 8.21 -10.13
CA ASN A 164 17.86 8.32 -10.95
C ASN A 164 18.67 9.54 -10.49
N LYS A 165 19.82 9.29 -9.87
CA LYS A 165 20.72 10.34 -9.40
C LYS A 165 21.99 10.31 -10.23
N TYR A 166 22.10 11.24 -11.16
CA TYR A 166 23.27 11.37 -12.07
C TYR A 166 23.61 10.07 -12.83
N GLY A 167 22.59 9.34 -13.29
CA GLY A 167 22.75 8.08 -14.01
C GLY A 167 22.85 6.83 -13.13
N VAL A 168 22.84 7.00 -11.81
CA VAL A 168 22.81 5.88 -10.86
C VAL A 168 21.37 5.65 -10.41
N ILE A 169 20.83 4.48 -10.72
CA ILE A 169 19.48 4.08 -10.33
C ILE A 169 19.50 3.58 -8.88
N GLY A 170 18.70 4.19 -8.04
CA GLY A 170 18.49 3.79 -6.65
C GLY A 170 17.80 2.42 -6.54
N LYS A 171 17.85 1.83 -5.33
CA LYS A 171 17.17 0.55 -5.04
C LYS A 171 15.77 0.74 -4.49
N THR A 172 15.49 1.89 -3.88
CA THR A 172 14.23 2.19 -3.20
C THR A 172 13.13 2.46 -4.21
N ARG A 173 11.99 1.81 -4.03
CA ARG A 173 10.78 2.03 -4.84
C ARG A 173 10.00 3.20 -4.25
N LEU A 174 9.64 4.15 -5.09
CA LEU A 174 9.09 5.43 -4.70
C LEU A 174 7.71 5.67 -5.32
N ALA A 175 6.95 6.54 -4.66
CA ALA A 175 5.82 7.24 -5.23
C ALA A 175 6.04 8.75 -5.02
N ALA A 176 5.50 9.57 -5.92
CA ALA A 176 5.62 11.02 -5.79
C ALA A 176 4.39 11.76 -6.30
N ILE A 177 4.13 12.93 -5.72
CA ILE A 177 3.21 13.90 -6.27
C ILE A 177 3.99 14.96 -7.05
N ILE A 178 3.57 15.19 -8.30
CA ILE A 178 4.25 16.08 -9.23
C ILE A 178 3.42 17.33 -9.47
N LYS A 179 4.06 18.51 -9.44
CA LYS A 179 3.40 19.78 -9.69
C LYS A 179 4.21 20.67 -10.62
N ASN A 180 3.60 21.08 -11.73
CA ASN A 180 4.15 22.14 -12.58
C ASN A 180 3.89 23.50 -11.95
N VAL A 181 4.88 24.34 -11.94
CA VAL A 181 4.81 25.74 -11.53
C VAL A 181 4.96 26.59 -12.77
N THR A 182 3.96 27.42 -13.04
CA THR A 182 3.94 28.33 -14.20
C THR A 182 3.92 29.78 -13.72
N ASP A 183 4.43 30.68 -14.55
CA ASP A 183 4.26 32.12 -14.34
C ASP A 183 2.87 32.59 -14.79
N GLU A 184 2.63 33.92 -14.65
CA GLU A 184 1.36 34.54 -15.02
C GLU A 184 1.03 34.41 -16.52
N THR A 185 2.03 34.17 -17.37
CA THR A 185 1.86 33.95 -18.82
C THR A 185 1.60 32.49 -19.18
N GLY A 186 1.60 31.59 -18.20
CA GLY A 186 1.48 30.13 -18.40
C GLY A 186 2.79 29.44 -18.77
N ARG A 187 3.93 30.15 -18.81
CA ARG A 187 5.24 29.56 -19.08
C ARG A 187 5.71 28.75 -17.89
N LEU A 188 6.22 27.54 -18.15
CA LEU A 188 6.78 26.66 -17.13
C LEU A 188 8.00 27.29 -16.47
N VAL A 189 7.97 27.48 -15.16
CA VAL A 189 9.06 27.99 -14.33
C VAL A 189 9.83 26.81 -13.70
N ALA A 190 9.11 25.85 -13.14
CA ALA A 190 9.69 24.69 -12.48
C ALA A 190 8.74 23.50 -12.44
N VAL A 191 9.27 22.33 -12.13
CA VAL A 191 8.51 21.16 -11.73
C VAL A 191 8.92 20.79 -10.30
N VAL A 192 7.95 20.61 -9.41
CA VAL A 192 8.16 20.20 -8.03
C VAL A 192 7.75 18.75 -7.87
N GLU A 193 8.66 17.93 -7.37
CA GLU A 193 8.46 16.53 -6.99
C GLU A 193 8.53 16.42 -5.46
N VAL A 194 7.53 15.81 -4.83
CA VAL A 194 7.60 15.38 -3.44
C VAL A 194 7.39 13.88 -3.40
N SER A 195 8.43 13.14 -3.03
CA SER A 195 8.44 11.69 -3.06
C SER A 195 8.44 11.06 -1.67
N THR A 196 7.83 9.89 -1.59
CA THR A 196 7.79 9.01 -0.43
C THR A 196 8.18 7.59 -0.84
N GLU A 197 8.65 6.78 0.10
CA GLU A 197 8.85 5.36 -0.17
C GLU A 197 7.51 4.64 -0.34
N LEU A 198 7.43 3.74 -1.29
CA LEU A 198 6.20 3.00 -1.59
C LEU A 198 5.71 2.18 -0.38
N LYS A 199 6.64 1.66 0.45
CA LYS A 199 6.33 0.95 1.69
C LYS A 199 5.69 1.83 2.77
N ASN A 200 5.94 3.15 2.76
CA ASN A 200 5.30 4.10 3.69
C ASN A 200 3.85 4.35 3.29
N LEU A 201 3.56 4.35 1.99
CA LEU A 201 2.21 4.50 1.45
C LEU A 201 1.38 3.25 1.67
N PHE A 202 1.95 2.08 1.43
CA PHE A 202 1.22 0.81 1.47
C PHE A 202 1.74 -0.07 2.60
N LEU A 203 1.02 -0.09 3.73
CA LEU A 203 1.29 -0.99 4.84
C LEU A 203 1.33 -2.44 4.35
N ASP A 204 2.27 -3.20 4.90
CA ASP A 204 2.43 -4.62 4.58
C ASP A 204 2.76 -4.92 3.10
N PHE A 205 3.15 -3.88 2.33
CA PHE A 205 3.44 -4.01 0.91
C PHE A 205 4.48 -5.11 0.61
N ASP A 206 5.49 -5.25 1.46
CA ASP A 206 6.55 -6.25 1.31
C ASP A 206 6.28 -7.56 2.08
N LYS A 207 5.19 -7.64 2.85
CA LYS A 207 4.82 -8.89 3.50
C LYS A 207 4.36 -9.88 2.42
N ASN A 208 5.04 -11.00 2.37
CA ASN A 208 4.66 -12.16 1.57
C ASN A 208 4.59 -13.37 2.46
N ASP A 209 3.41 -13.89 2.58
CA ASP A 209 3.18 -15.23 3.11
C ASP A 209 2.31 -15.95 2.07
N ASN A 210 2.52 -17.23 1.84
CA ASN A 210 1.94 -18.00 0.74
C ASN A 210 0.41 -17.83 0.51
N ASN A 211 -0.30 -17.25 1.50
CA ASN A 211 -1.75 -17.02 1.45
C ASN A 211 -2.12 -15.56 1.78
N GLU A 212 -1.17 -14.65 1.75
CA GLU A 212 -1.40 -13.23 2.00
C GLU A 212 -0.63 -12.40 0.98
N PHE A 213 -1.30 -11.46 0.35
CA PHE A 213 -0.64 -10.48 -0.51
C PHE A 213 -1.36 -9.14 -0.48
N THR A 214 -0.62 -8.10 -0.84
CA THR A 214 -1.12 -6.75 -0.97
C THR A 214 -0.76 -6.18 -2.33
N CYS A 215 -1.63 -5.35 -2.89
CA CYS A 215 -1.34 -4.57 -4.09
C CYS A 215 -2.13 -3.26 -4.08
N PHE A 216 -1.71 -2.32 -4.92
CA PHE A 216 -2.46 -1.12 -5.23
C PHE A 216 -2.84 -1.13 -6.72
N ILE A 217 -4.08 -0.79 -7.02
CA ILE A 217 -4.59 -0.72 -8.39
C ILE A 217 -5.02 0.70 -8.69
N SER A 218 -4.36 1.35 -9.63
CA SER A 218 -4.72 2.69 -10.07
C SER A 218 -6.06 2.70 -10.81
N ASN A 219 -6.71 3.86 -10.88
CA ASN A 219 -7.92 4.04 -11.68
C ASN A 219 -7.70 3.77 -13.19
N LYS A 220 -6.44 3.80 -13.65
CA LYS A 220 -6.05 3.42 -15.02
C LYS A 220 -5.93 1.90 -15.19
N GLY A 221 -6.06 1.13 -14.10
CA GLY A 221 -5.95 -0.34 -14.09
C GLY A 221 -4.51 -0.86 -14.01
N GLU A 222 -3.53 0.03 -13.74
CA GLU A 222 -2.15 -0.35 -13.46
C GLU A 222 -2.06 -0.98 -12.07
N VAL A 223 -1.23 -1.99 -11.92
CA VAL A 223 -1.13 -2.77 -10.68
C VAL A 223 0.27 -2.67 -10.12
N TYR A 224 0.35 -2.26 -8.88
CA TYR A 224 1.58 -2.10 -8.15
C TYR A 224 1.60 -3.09 -6.98
N ALA A 225 2.58 -4.00 -7.00
CA ALA A 225 2.80 -4.99 -5.95
C ALA A 225 4.29 -5.07 -5.62
N SER A 226 4.63 -5.56 -4.44
CA SER A 226 6.04 -5.83 -4.12
C SER A 226 6.60 -6.92 -5.02
N ASP A 227 7.92 -6.98 -5.17
CA ASP A 227 8.58 -8.03 -5.97
C ASP A 227 8.22 -9.42 -5.46
N LYS A 228 8.00 -9.56 -4.15
CA LYS A 228 7.57 -10.81 -3.51
C LYS A 228 6.13 -11.21 -3.86
N ASN A 229 5.25 -10.22 -3.98
CA ASN A 229 3.82 -10.43 -4.25
C ASN A 229 3.47 -10.46 -5.73
N LYS A 230 4.35 -9.95 -6.58
CA LYS A 230 4.08 -9.73 -8.01
C LYS A 230 3.56 -10.98 -8.70
N LYS A 231 4.23 -12.12 -8.53
CA LYS A 231 3.80 -13.38 -9.16
C LYS A 231 2.38 -13.77 -8.73
N THR A 232 2.09 -13.73 -7.43
CA THR A 232 0.77 -14.09 -6.89
C THR A 232 -0.32 -13.12 -7.38
N VAL A 233 0.01 -11.83 -7.45
CA VAL A 233 -0.91 -10.80 -7.94
C VAL A 233 -1.18 -10.97 -9.43
N ASP A 234 -0.15 -11.22 -10.25
CA ASP A 234 -0.28 -11.41 -11.69
C ASP A 234 -1.14 -12.64 -12.03
N GLU A 235 -0.97 -13.75 -11.28
CA GLU A 235 -1.78 -14.96 -11.42
C GLU A 235 -3.26 -14.71 -11.12
N ASN A 236 -3.58 -13.73 -10.29
CA ASN A 236 -4.92 -13.45 -9.78
C ASN A 236 -5.50 -12.09 -10.21
N ILE A 237 -4.85 -11.43 -11.15
CA ILE A 237 -5.10 -10.04 -11.53
C ILE A 237 -6.55 -9.76 -11.94
N ASN A 238 -7.18 -10.67 -12.66
CA ASN A 238 -8.55 -10.50 -13.13
C ASN A 238 -9.56 -10.50 -11.97
N GLU A 239 -9.35 -11.38 -11.00
CA GLU A 239 -10.18 -11.50 -9.81
C GLU A 239 -10.02 -10.27 -8.90
N VAL A 240 -8.78 -9.83 -8.70
CA VAL A 240 -8.45 -8.61 -7.95
C VAL A 240 -9.07 -7.37 -8.59
N LYS A 241 -8.99 -7.22 -9.91
CA LYS A 241 -9.61 -6.10 -10.64
C LYS A 241 -11.15 -6.12 -10.56
N GLN A 242 -11.78 -7.29 -10.51
CA GLN A 242 -13.23 -7.39 -10.32
C GLN A 242 -13.64 -6.93 -8.92
N ILE A 243 -12.87 -7.29 -7.89
CA ILE A 243 -13.11 -6.87 -6.51
C ILE A 243 -13.06 -5.34 -6.41
N CYS A 244 -12.05 -4.70 -6.96
CA CYS A 244 -11.92 -3.24 -6.95
C CYS A 244 -13.08 -2.49 -7.61
N LYS A 245 -13.75 -3.13 -8.56
CA LYS A 245 -14.93 -2.54 -9.24
C LYS A 245 -16.20 -2.65 -8.41
N SER A 246 -16.36 -3.76 -7.67
CA SER A 246 -17.59 -4.06 -6.93
C SER A 246 -17.59 -3.53 -5.51
N ASP A 247 -16.43 -3.51 -4.85
CA ASP A 247 -16.33 -3.30 -3.42
C ASP A 247 -15.28 -2.23 -3.08
N LYS A 248 -15.73 -0.99 -2.95
CA LYS A 248 -14.89 0.11 -2.45
C LYS A 248 -15.00 0.17 -0.94
N ASN A 249 -13.86 0.25 -0.23
CA ASN A 249 -13.79 0.36 1.24
C ASN A 249 -14.57 -0.75 1.98
N ASN A 250 -14.35 -1.99 1.60
CA ASN A 250 -15.06 -3.12 2.16
C ASN A 250 -14.11 -4.25 2.59
N THR A 251 -14.56 -5.04 3.56
CA THR A 251 -13.90 -6.29 3.97
C THR A 251 -14.91 -7.42 3.85
N ILE A 252 -14.64 -8.34 2.93
CA ILE A 252 -15.53 -9.45 2.59
C ILE A 252 -14.80 -10.79 2.65
N THR A 253 -15.55 -11.85 2.87
CA THR A 253 -15.03 -13.20 2.68
C THR A 253 -15.36 -13.68 1.27
N ARG A 254 -14.36 -14.11 0.53
CA ARG A 254 -14.50 -14.60 -0.85
C ARG A 254 -13.65 -15.86 -1.07
N LYS A 255 -14.03 -16.68 -2.03
CA LYS A 255 -13.13 -17.75 -2.51
C LYS A 255 -12.11 -17.13 -3.45
N PHE A 256 -10.84 -17.38 -3.17
CA PHE A 256 -9.71 -16.93 -3.95
C PHE A 256 -8.80 -18.12 -4.21
N ASN A 257 -8.55 -18.47 -5.48
CA ASN A 257 -7.86 -19.72 -5.86
C ASN A 257 -8.44 -21.01 -5.21
N GLY A 258 -9.76 -21.06 -5.09
CA GLY A 258 -10.43 -22.22 -4.48
C GLY A 258 -10.40 -22.26 -2.94
N GLU A 259 -9.62 -21.38 -2.30
CA GLU A 259 -9.56 -21.25 -0.84
C GLU A 259 -10.39 -20.06 -0.35
N THR A 260 -10.99 -20.18 0.82
CA THR A 260 -11.69 -19.06 1.45
C THR A 260 -10.65 -18.03 1.94
N SER A 261 -10.81 -16.79 1.53
CA SER A 261 -9.93 -15.69 1.91
C SER A 261 -10.75 -14.50 2.36
N ILE A 262 -10.16 -13.66 3.23
CA ILE A 262 -10.68 -12.33 3.56
C ILE A 262 -10.04 -11.37 2.57
N VAL A 263 -10.87 -10.61 1.88
CA VAL A 263 -10.45 -9.60 0.91
C VAL A 263 -10.88 -8.24 1.42
N SER A 264 -9.93 -7.35 1.54
CA SER A 264 -10.14 -6.01 2.05
C SER A 264 -9.67 -4.97 1.06
N THR A 265 -10.45 -3.90 0.91
CA THR A 265 -10.17 -2.81 -0.02
C THR A 265 -10.25 -1.46 0.66
N VAL A 266 -9.34 -0.56 0.32
CA VAL A 266 -9.36 0.86 0.69
C VAL A 266 -9.16 1.70 -0.56
N TYR A 267 -10.14 2.50 -0.90
CA TYR A 267 -10.07 3.42 -2.04
C TYR A 267 -9.59 4.79 -1.58
N SER A 268 -8.56 5.33 -2.23
CA SER A 268 -8.14 6.72 -2.08
C SER A 268 -8.41 7.50 -3.37
N ASN A 269 -9.23 8.54 -3.25
CA ASN A 269 -9.56 9.43 -4.39
C ASN A 269 -8.34 10.24 -4.84
N SER A 270 -7.51 10.68 -3.92
CA SER A 270 -6.34 11.51 -4.17
C SER A 270 -5.17 10.72 -4.76
N LEU A 271 -4.94 9.49 -4.30
CA LEU A 271 -4.01 8.58 -4.95
C LEU A 271 -4.56 8.06 -6.29
N GLY A 272 -5.88 8.15 -6.49
CA GLY A 272 -6.52 7.69 -7.72
C GLY A 272 -6.48 6.17 -7.88
N GLY A 273 -6.78 5.42 -6.81
CA GLY A 273 -6.77 3.96 -6.87
C GLY A 273 -7.23 3.26 -5.60
N THR A 274 -7.16 1.94 -5.63
CA THR A 274 -7.61 1.06 -4.55
C THR A 274 -6.45 0.22 -4.03
N TYR A 275 -6.19 0.30 -2.73
CA TYR A 275 -5.36 -0.66 -2.01
C TYR A 275 -6.16 -1.92 -1.75
N VAL A 276 -5.57 -3.07 -2.03
CA VAL A 276 -6.20 -4.39 -1.86
C VAL A 276 -5.29 -5.25 -1.01
N ARG A 277 -5.89 -5.90 -0.03
CA ARG A 277 -5.24 -6.94 0.79
C ARG A 277 -6.06 -8.21 0.74
N VAL A 278 -5.39 -9.33 0.51
CA VAL A 278 -5.96 -10.67 0.53
C VAL A 278 -5.26 -11.48 1.60
N VAL A 279 -6.04 -12.07 2.52
CA VAL A 279 -5.54 -12.90 3.62
C VAL A 279 -6.24 -14.24 3.60
N GLY A 280 -5.49 -15.33 3.43
CA GLY A 280 -6.03 -16.69 3.45
C GLY A 280 -6.50 -17.08 4.85
N THR A 281 -7.68 -17.67 4.95
CA THR A 281 -8.29 -18.05 6.24
C THR A 281 -7.53 -19.15 7.01
N LYS A 282 -6.60 -19.85 6.37
CA LYS A 282 -5.70 -20.79 7.05
C LYS A 282 -4.81 -20.14 8.10
N LYS A 283 -4.50 -18.84 7.94
CA LYS A 283 -3.69 -18.05 8.87
C LYS A 283 -4.50 -17.50 10.04
N THR A 284 -5.78 -17.30 9.88
CA THR A 284 -6.66 -16.67 10.87
C THR A 284 -7.19 -17.66 11.94
N GLY A 285 -6.52 -18.80 12.14
CA GLY A 285 -6.90 -19.79 13.17
C GLY A 285 -7.98 -20.78 12.74
N PHE A 286 -8.50 -20.68 11.52
CA PHE A 286 -9.52 -21.62 11.00
C PHE A 286 -9.05 -23.07 10.90
N ASN A 287 -7.75 -23.32 10.88
CA ASN A 287 -7.15 -24.65 10.75
C ASN A 287 -6.33 -25.09 11.97
N ASN A 288 -6.45 -24.42 13.11
CA ASN A 288 -5.98 -25.00 14.35
C ASN A 288 -6.97 -26.07 14.86
N THR A 289 -7.29 -27.06 14.03
CA THR A 289 -7.62 -28.39 14.55
C THR A 289 -6.40 -28.83 15.35
N PRO A 290 -6.57 -29.12 16.66
CA PRO A 290 -5.47 -29.60 17.48
C PRO A 290 -4.84 -30.78 16.77
N LYS A 291 -3.53 -30.78 16.57
CA LYS A 291 -2.74 -31.94 16.07
C LYS A 291 -2.86 -33.18 16.93
N TYR A 292 -3.74 -33.18 17.89
CA TYR A 292 -3.97 -34.26 18.88
C TYR A 292 -5.16 -35.16 18.56
N MET A 293 -5.80 -35.01 17.39
CA MET A 293 -6.77 -35.98 16.88
C MET A 293 -6.23 -36.65 15.62
N LYS A 294 -5.16 -37.40 15.77
CA LYS A 294 -4.74 -38.47 14.88
C LYS A 294 -4.56 -39.74 15.71
#